data_1926b52acc952bfc405bdcb9bd3e79d8
#
_entry.id   1926b52acc952bfc405bdcb9bd3e79d8
#
_cell.length_a   1.000
_cell.length_b   1.000
_cell.length_c   1.000
_cell.angle_alpha   90.00
_cell.angle_beta   90.00
_cell.angle_gamma   90.00
#
_symmetry.space_group_name_H-M   'P 1'
#
loop_
_entity.id
_entity.type
_entity.pdbx_description
1 polymer ?
#
loop_
_entity_poly.entity_id
_entity_poly.type
_entity_poly.pdbx_seq_one_letter_code
_entity_poly.pdbx_strand_id
1 'polypeptide(L)'
;IPFVYACFVVGGGALMAFPFLTVGFYSKDAILWEAWASGHHGLFWMGILGAFMTSIYTFRLIWLVFHGEEKTHAHPIKGLDYLIPLGVLLVLSTGIGALIHPPLLGVLPEGVGHLLEAKGEAHDLHFVEMVAMAAALGGLALGVALFTGERRLVTQLRNSRPGSALAELFEKGWGWDAAYDLLFVRPFNAIARLLGSDPIDRA
;
A
#
# COMPACT_ATOMS: atom_id res chain seq x y z
N ILE A 1 -3.61 16.30 17.27
CA ILE A 1 -3.55 15.40 16.12
C ILE A 1 -3.92 13.92 16.47
N PRO A 2 -4.45 13.59 17.68
CA PRO A 2 -4.71 12.19 18.05
C PRO A 2 -5.74 11.50 17.15
N PHE A 3 -6.73 12.22 16.65
CA PHE A 3 -7.73 11.67 15.73
C PHE A 3 -7.10 11.22 14.39
N VAL A 4 -6.23 12.05 13.80
CA VAL A 4 -5.52 11.71 12.56
C VAL A 4 -4.61 10.50 12.77
N TYR A 5 -3.94 10.43 13.91
CA TYR A 5 -3.14 9.27 14.30
C TYR A 5 -3.98 7.98 14.34
N ALA A 6 -5.16 8.03 14.99
CA ALA A 6 -6.09 6.89 15.02
C ALA A 6 -6.52 6.47 13.60
N CYS A 7 -6.84 7.42 12.72
CA CYS A 7 -7.17 7.14 11.33
C CYS A 7 -6.01 6.45 10.59
N PHE A 8 -4.77 6.89 10.81
CA PHE A 8 -3.59 6.27 10.20
C PHE A 8 -3.31 4.87 10.74
N VAL A 9 -3.47 4.66 12.05
CA VAL A 9 -3.27 3.34 12.68
C VAL A 9 -4.32 2.34 12.19
N VAL A 10 -5.60 2.72 12.20
CA VAL A 10 -6.69 1.82 11.79
C VAL A 10 -6.68 1.62 10.28
N GLY A 11 -6.55 2.69 9.49
CA GLY A 11 -6.46 2.59 8.03
C GLY A 11 -5.20 1.82 7.57
N GLY A 12 -4.07 2.07 8.21
CA GLY A 12 -2.83 1.30 7.99
C GLY A 12 -2.99 -0.16 8.40
N GLY A 13 -3.66 -0.44 9.51
CA GLY A 13 -4.04 -1.79 9.93
C GLY A 13 -4.89 -2.50 8.86
N ALA A 14 -5.88 -1.81 8.30
CA ALA A 14 -6.69 -2.34 7.21
C ALA A 14 -5.86 -2.61 5.94
N LEU A 15 -4.92 -1.72 5.60
CA LEU A 15 -4.01 -1.90 4.48
C LEU A 15 -3.06 -3.10 4.68
N MET A 16 -2.56 -3.30 5.90
CA MET A 16 -1.73 -4.46 6.27
C MET A 16 -2.55 -5.76 6.38
N ALA A 17 -3.87 -5.69 6.35
CA ALA A 17 -4.77 -6.80 6.66
C ALA A 17 -4.54 -7.35 8.08
N PHE A 18 -4.57 -6.43 9.08
CA PHE A 18 -4.37 -6.85 10.47
C PHE A 18 -5.48 -7.80 10.91
N PRO A 19 -5.13 -9.00 11.42
CA PRO A 19 -6.07 -10.08 11.65
C PRO A 19 -7.24 -9.68 12.55
N PHE A 20 -8.44 -10.08 12.18
CA PHE A 20 -9.72 -9.97 12.92
C PHE A 20 -10.22 -8.54 13.18
N LEU A 21 -9.35 -7.55 13.23
CA LEU A 21 -9.71 -6.17 13.63
C LEU A 21 -10.07 -5.26 12.47
N THR A 22 -9.61 -5.61 11.24
CA THR A 22 -9.72 -4.72 10.09
C THR A 22 -10.42 -5.37 8.91
N VAL A 23 -11.13 -4.57 8.12
CA VAL A 23 -11.84 -5.04 6.91
C VAL A 23 -10.88 -5.61 5.86
N GLY A 24 -9.66 -5.09 5.79
CA GLY A 24 -8.65 -5.55 4.85
C GLY A 24 -8.22 -7.00 5.03
N PHE A 25 -8.34 -7.56 6.24
CA PHE A 25 -8.11 -8.97 6.49
C PHE A 25 -9.06 -9.83 5.67
N TYR A 26 -10.35 -9.60 5.76
CA TYR A 26 -11.37 -10.39 5.06
C TYR A 26 -11.30 -10.25 3.53
N SER A 27 -11.04 -9.04 3.02
CA SER A 27 -10.98 -8.81 1.57
C SER A 27 -9.70 -9.35 0.93
N LYS A 28 -8.56 -9.23 1.60
CA LYS A 28 -7.27 -9.71 1.09
C LYS A 28 -7.22 -11.23 1.05
N ASP A 29 -7.74 -11.89 2.09
CA ASP A 29 -7.80 -13.34 2.16
C ASP A 29 -8.68 -13.91 1.04
N ALA A 30 -9.81 -13.28 0.73
CA ALA A 30 -10.67 -13.68 -0.38
C ALA A 30 -9.95 -13.63 -1.75
N ILE A 31 -9.16 -12.57 -2.00
CA ILE A 31 -8.38 -12.44 -3.25
C ILE A 31 -7.28 -13.51 -3.33
N LEU A 32 -6.59 -13.76 -2.22
CA LEU A 32 -5.53 -14.78 -2.17
C LEU A 32 -6.10 -16.18 -2.32
N TRP A 33 -7.25 -16.42 -1.71
CA TRP A 33 -7.99 -17.68 -1.86
C TRP A 33 -8.39 -17.93 -3.31
N GLU A 34 -8.95 -16.94 -3.99
CA GLU A 34 -9.33 -17.05 -5.40
C GLU A 34 -8.13 -17.40 -6.29
N ALA A 35 -6.98 -16.75 -6.06
CA ALA A 35 -5.75 -17.05 -6.80
C ALA A 35 -5.26 -18.48 -6.56
N TRP A 36 -5.38 -18.99 -5.33
CA TRP A 36 -5.01 -20.35 -4.98
C TRP A 36 -5.96 -21.38 -5.60
N ALA A 37 -7.26 -21.20 -5.38
CA ALA A 37 -8.31 -22.12 -5.82
C ALA A 37 -8.42 -22.22 -7.36
N SER A 38 -8.09 -21.13 -8.07
CA SER A 38 -7.99 -21.10 -9.54
C SER A 38 -6.70 -21.74 -10.08
N GLY A 39 -5.83 -22.30 -9.23
CA GLY A 39 -4.56 -22.91 -9.63
C GLY A 39 -3.45 -21.92 -10.01
N HIS A 40 -3.67 -20.62 -9.79
CA HIS A 40 -2.67 -19.58 -10.08
C HIS A 40 -1.70 -19.39 -8.91
N HIS A 41 -0.99 -20.45 -8.51
CA HIS A 41 -0.08 -20.43 -7.36
C HIS A 41 1.02 -19.37 -7.47
N GLY A 42 1.47 -19.03 -8.66
CA GLY A 42 2.45 -17.93 -8.88
C GLY A 42 1.88 -16.58 -8.44
N LEU A 43 0.63 -16.27 -8.79
CA LEU A 43 -0.05 -15.04 -8.36
C LEU A 43 -0.28 -15.03 -6.84
N PHE A 44 -0.65 -16.17 -6.27
CA PHE A 44 -0.78 -16.32 -4.82
C PHE A 44 0.52 -15.94 -4.09
N TRP A 45 1.65 -16.54 -4.46
CA TRP A 45 2.93 -16.24 -3.81
C TRP A 45 3.39 -14.80 -4.02
N MET A 46 3.13 -14.22 -5.20
CA MET A 46 3.37 -12.79 -5.43
C MET A 46 2.48 -11.92 -4.54
N GLY A 47 1.21 -12.29 -4.35
CA GLY A 47 0.29 -11.64 -3.43
C GLY A 47 0.74 -11.71 -1.98
N ILE A 48 1.23 -12.87 -1.52
CA ILE A 48 1.81 -13.07 -0.18
C ILE A 48 3.04 -12.18 0.03
N LEU A 49 3.95 -12.14 -0.94
CA LEU A 49 5.11 -11.25 -0.89
C LEU A 49 4.68 -9.77 -0.82
N GLY A 50 3.69 -9.39 -1.63
CA GLY A 50 3.10 -8.06 -1.60
C GLY A 50 2.47 -7.72 -0.24
N ALA A 51 1.75 -8.65 0.37
CA ALA A 51 1.17 -8.50 1.71
C ALA A 51 2.25 -8.29 2.79
N PHE A 52 3.32 -9.09 2.75
CA PHE A 52 4.47 -8.97 3.63
C PHE A 52 5.13 -7.59 3.51
N MET A 53 5.42 -7.15 2.28
CA MET A 53 6.03 -5.85 2.02
C MET A 53 5.11 -4.68 2.42
N THR A 54 3.80 -4.82 2.20
CA THR A 54 2.80 -3.83 2.61
C THR A 54 2.86 -3.58 4.10
N SER A 55 2.97 -4.64 4.91
CA SER A 55 3.05 -4.52 6.35
C SER A 55 4.31 -3.76 6.79
N ILE A 56 5.45 -4.03 6.16
CA ILE A 56 6.72 -3.33 6.47
C ILE A 56 6.61 -1.84 6.16
N TYR A 57 6.17 -1.47 4.94
CA TYR A 57 6.18 -0.05 4.55
C TYR A 57 5.09 0.74 5.27
N THR A 58 3.94 0.13 5.57
CA THR A 58 2.87 0.80 6.31
C THR A 58 3.30 1.07 7.75
N PHE A 59 3.91 0.09 8.42
CA PHE A 59 4.48 0.31 9.75
C PHE A 59 5.53 1.42 9.72
N ARG A 60 6.47 1.36 8.77
CA ARG A 60 7.49 2.40 8.59
C ARG A 60 6.87 3.78 8.43
N LEU A 61 5.83 3.91 7.59
CA LEU A 61 5.12 5.18 7.36
C LEU A 61 4.56 5.74 8.67
N ILE A 62 3.77 4.94 9.38
CA ILE A 62 3.14 5.36 10.65
C ILE A 62 4.21 5.74 11.69
N TRP A 63 5.24 4.90 11.80
CA TRP A 63 6.31 5.13 12.77
C TRP A 63 7.08 6.41 12.50
N LEU A 64 7.48 6.65 11.26
CA LEU A 64 8.24 7.84 10.89
C LEU A 64 7.42 9.13 11.00
N VAL A 65 6.13 9.09 10.65
CA VAL A 65 5.27 10.28 10.67
C VAL A 65 4.91 10.68 12.10
N PHE A 66 4.60 9.72 12.98
CA PHE A 66 4.04 10.03 14.29
C PHE A 66 5.01 9.85 15.47
N HIS A 67 6.07 9.06 15.28
CA HIS A 67 7.08 8.76 16.31
C HIS A 67 8.49 9.16 15.90
N GLY A 68 8.67 9.73 14.70
CA GLY A 68 9.93 10.27 14.23
C GLY A 68 10.22 11.67 14.84
N GLU A 69 11.40 12.22 14.49
CA GLU A 69 11.73 13.60 14.85
C GLU A 69 10.80 14.59 14.14
N GLU A 70 10.30 15.56 14.87
CA GLU A 70 9.47 16.63 14.33
C GLU A 70 10.29 17.53 13.40
N LYS A 71 10.03 17.47 12.10
CA LYS A 71 10.69 18.31 11.09
C LYS A 71 9.85 19.51 10.66
N THR A 72 8.55 19.47 10.92
CA THR A 72 7.60 20.50 10.50
C THR A 72 6.50 20.61 11.53
N HIS A 73 6.18 21.84 11.95
CA HIS A 73 5.07 22.09 12.85
C HIS A 73 3.73 21.78 12.13
N ALA A 74 3.06 20.74 12.55
CA ALA A 74 1.75 20.38 12.01
C ALA A 74 0.66 21.18 12.73
N HIS A 75 -0.15 21.89 11.96
CA HIS A 75 -1.32 22.59 12.48
C HIS A 75 -2.53 21.65 12.51
N PRO A 76 -3.33 21.65 13.60
CA PRO A 76 -4.55 20.85 13.65
C PRO A 76 -5.55 21.34 12.61
N ILE A 77 -6.02 20.43 11.76
CA ILE A 77 -7.09 20.70 10.80
C ILE A 77 -8.38 20.87 11.61
N LYS A 78 -9.02 22.03 11.45
CA LYS A 78 -10.30 22.35 12.08
C LYS A 78 -11.35 22.44 10.96
N GLY A 79 -12.35 21.57 11.00
CA GLY A 79 -13.47 21.61 10.06
C GLY A 79 -14.18 20.26 10.00
N LEU A 80 -15.50 20.28 9.92
CA LEU A 80 -16.33 19.08 9.77
C LEU A 80 -16.10 18.42 8.41
N ASP A 81 -15.74 19.20 7.40
CA ASP A 81 -15.48 18.74 6.03
C ASP A 81 -14.37 17.68 5.95
N TYR A 82 -13.42 17.73 6.88
CA TYR A 82 -12.34 16.74 6.99
C TYR A 82 -12.64 15.66 8.03
N LEU A 83 -13.27 16.05 9.14
CA LEU A 83 -13.52 15.12 10.25
C LEU A 83 -14.56 14.07 9.90
N ILE A 84 -15.61 14.43 9.15
CA ILE A 84 -16.70 13.51 8.79
C ILE A 84 -16.16 12.41 7.84
N PRO A 85 -15.52 12.70 6.69
CA PRO A 85 -15.01 11.66 5.81
C PRO A 85 -13.98 10.75 6.49
N LEU A 86 -13.05 11.33 7.27
CA LEU A 86 -12.05 10.56 8.01
C LEU A 86 -12.69 9.67 9.08
N GLY A 87 -13.73 10.17 9.78
CA GLY A 87 -14.47 9.38 10.77
C GLY A 87 -15.23 8.21 10.13
N VAL A 88 -15.88 8.44 8.99
CA VAL A 88 -16.54 7.38 8.23
C VAL A 88 -15.53 6.33 7.76
N LEU A 89 -14.41 6.75 7.17
CA LEU A 89 -13.36 5.83 6.75
C LEU A 89 -12.75 5.07 7.92
N LEU A 90 -12.55 5.73 9.06
CA LEU A 90 -12.05 5.08 10.28
C LEU A 90 -12.96 3.92 10.70
N VAL A 91 -14.27 4.16 10.77
CA VAL A 91 -15.25 3.14 11.14
C VAL A 91 -15.31 2.00 10.12
N LEU A 92 -15.39 2.33 8.83
CA LEU A 92 -15.46 1.34 7.76
C LEU A 92 -14.16 0.52 7.60
N SER A 93 -13.02 1.05 8.02
CA SER A 93 -11.74 0.32 8.00
C SER A 93 -11.61 -0.70 9.12
N THR A 94 -12.48 -0.66 10.12
CA THR A 94 -12.55 -1.69 11.18
C THR A 94 -13.32 -2.93 10.72
N GLY A 95 -13.42 -3.95 11.58
CA GLY A 95 -14.26 -5.13 11.35
C GLY A 95 -15.74 -4.83 11.09
N ILE A 96 -16.23 -3.63 11.46
CA ILE A 96 -17.59 -3.18 11.11
C ILE A 96 -17.77 -3.12 9.60
N GLY A 97 -16.75 -2.71 8.85
CA GLY A 97 -16.78 -2.72 7.38
C GLY A 97 -17.02 -4.12 6.82
N ALA A 98 -16.47 -5.15 7.46
CA ALA A 98 -16.70 -6.54 7.06
C ALA A 98 -18.13 -7.02 7.32
N LEU A 99 -18.80 -6.50 8.36
CA LEU A 99 -20.20 -6.82 8.65
C LEU A 99 -21.17 -6.20 7.62
N ILE A 100 -20.77 -5.13 6.97
CA ILE A 100 -21.57 -4.45 5.94
C ILE A 100 -21.44 -5.14 4.58
N HIS A 101 -20.37 -5.91 4.38
CA HIS A 101 -20.04 -6.58 3.14
C HIS A 101 -21.18 -7.41 2.51
N PRO A 102 -21.89 -8.30 3.21
CA PRO A 102 -22.97 -9.09 2.60
C PRO A 102 -24.14 -8.27 2.08
N PRO A 103 -24.67 -7.25 2.80
CA PRO A 103 -25.76 -6.41 2.29
C PRO A 103 -25.36 -5.49 1.15
N LEU A 104 -24.13 -4.97 1.16
CA LEU A 104 -23.61 -4.13 0.07
C LEU A 104 -23.33 -4.91 -1.21
N LEU A 105 -22.87 -6.15 -1.11
CA LEU A 105 -22.72 -7.05 -2.25
C LEU A 105 -24.08 -7.51 -2.80
N GLY A 106 -25.13 -7.56 -2.00
CA GLY A 106 -26.49 -7.79 -2.46
C GLY A 106 -27.07 -6.68 -3.35
N VAL A 107 -26.44 -5.50 -3.36
CA VAL A 107 -26.75 -4.39 -4.28
C VAL A 107 -25.99 -4.51 -5.60
N LEU A 108 -24.89 -5.28 -5.63
CA LEU A 108 -24.17 -5.55 -6.87
C LEU A 108 -24.95 -6.58 -7.72
N PRO A 109 -24.92 -6.45 -9.06
CA PRO A 109 -25.57 -7.42 -9.94
C PRO A 109 -25.12 -8.85 -9.61
N GLU A 110 -26.06 -9.79 -9.61
CA GLU A 110 -25.83 -11.22 -9.24
C GLU A 110 -24.61 -11.84 -9.96
N GLY A 111 -24.29 -11.38 -11.16
CA GLY A 111 -23.13 -11.82 -11.93
C GLY A 111 -21.76 -11.55 -11.30
N VAL A 112 -21.64 -10.61 -10.36
CA VAL A 112 -20.36 -10.32 -9.69
C VAL A 112 -20.18 -11.24 -8.47
N GLY A 113 -21.25 -11.62 -7.79
CA GLY A 113 -21.19 -12.55 -6.65
C GLY A 113 -20.67 -13.94 -7.06
N HIS A 114 -21.11 -14.46 -8.21
CA HIS A 114 -20.64 -15.74 -8.72
C HIS A 114 -19.17 -15.78 -9.15
N LEU A 115 -18.58 -14.62 -9.49
CA LEU A 115 -17.17 -14.52 -9.81
C LEU A 115 -16.27 -14.61 -8.56
N LEU A 116 -16.86 -14.46 -7.38
CA LEU A 116 -16.14 -14.49 -6.09
C LEU A 116 -16.29 -15.85 -5.36
N GLU A 117 -17.07 -16.78 -5.90
CA GLU A 117 -17.23 -18.13 -5.36
C GLU A 117 -16.13 -19.07 -5.90
N ALA A 118 -14.94 -18.96 -5.35
CA ALA A 118 -13.88 -19.94 -5.66
C ALA A 118 -14.24 -21.33 -5.09
N LYS A 119 -14.28 -22.33 -5.96
CA LYS A 119 -14.48 -23.72 -5.58
C LYS A 119 -13.14 -24.31 -5.12
N GLY A 120 -12.97 -24.52 -3.82
CA GLY A 120 -11.79 -25.17 -3.27
C GLY A 120 -12.12 -25.98 -2.01
N GLU A 121 -11.22 -26.86 -1.59
CA GLU A 121 -11.39 -27.66 -0.37
C GLU A 121 -11.18 -26.78 0.90
N ALA A 122 -11.96 -27.05 1.94
CA ALA A 122 -11.88 -26.31 3.20
C ALA A 122 -10.48 -26.36 3.86
N HIS A 123 -9.73 -27.42 3.62
CA HIS A 123 -8.37 -27.58 4.12
C HIS A 123 -7.40 -26.56 3.51
N ASP A 124 -7.53 -26.30 2.22
CA ASP A 124 -6.69 -25.33 1.50
C ASP A 124 -7.00 -23.89 1.91
N LEU A 125 -8.26 -23.60 2.26
CA LEU A 125 -8.66 -22.30 2.78
C LEU A 125 -7.88 -21.95 4.06
N HIS A 126 -7.83 -22.87 5.03
CA HIS A 126 -7.08 -22.63 6.27
C HIS A 126 -5.57 -22.46 6.02
N PHE A 127 -5.01 -23.15 5.04
CA PHE A 127 -3.62 -22.96 4.64
C PHE A 127 -3.40 -21.55 4.12
N VAL A 128 -4.24 -21.07 3.20
CA VAL A 128 -4.15 -19.71 2.63
C VAL A 128 -4.27 -18.65 3.70
N GLU A 129 -5.27 -18.75 4.59
CA GLU A 129 -5.47 -17.83 5.72
C GLU A 129 -4.26 -17.79 6.65
N MET A 130 -3.72 -18.95 7.03
CA MET A 130 -2.53 -19.00 7.90
C MET A 130 -1.30 -18.38 7.26
N VAL A 131 -1.06 -18.63 5.97
CA VAL A 131 0.09 -18.08 5.24
C VAL A 131 -0.07 -16.57 5.08
N ALA A 132 -1.26 -16.08 4.75
CA ALA A 132 -1.54 -14.65 4.62
C ALA A 132 -1.37 -13.92 5.97
N MET A 133 -1.89 -14.49 7.05
CA MET A 133 -1.74 -13.94 8.39
C MET A 133 -0.27 -13.95 8.85
N ALA A 134 0.46 -15.04 8.59
CA ALA A 134 1.88 -15.14 8.90
C ALA A 134 2.70 -14.08 8.12
N ALA A 135 2.36 -13.85 6.85
CA ALA A 135 3.00 -12.81 6.06
C ALA A 135 2.72 -11.41 6.60
N ALA A 136 1.46 -11.09 6.94
CA ALA A 136 1.08 -9.80 7.50
C ALA A 136 1.77 -9.52 8.84
N LEU A 137 1.70 -10.46 9.77
CA LEU A 137 2.30 -10.33 11.09
C LEU A 137 3.83 -10.39 11.05
N GLY A 138 4.40 -11.25 10.20
CA GLY A 138 5.85 -11.35 9.99
C GLY A 138 6.42 -10.06 9.40
N GLY A 139 5.71 -9.46 8.42
CA GLY A 139 6.07 -8.16 7.86
C GLY A 139 5.99 -7.04 8.89
N LEU A 140 4.94 -7.04 9.73
CA LEU A 140 4.80 -6.09 10.83
C LEU A 140 5.94 -6.25 11.85
N ALA A 141 6.22 -7.47 12.30
CA ALA A 141 7.30 -7.76 13.25
C ALA A 141 8.66 -7.31 12.71
N LEU A 142 8.94 -7.59 11.44
CA LEU A 142 10.16 -7.12 10.79
C LEU A 142 10.19 -5.59 10.69
N GLY A 143 9.06 -4.95 10.35
CA GLY A 143 8.94 -3.50 10.33
C GLY A 143 9.25 -2.88 11.70
N VAL A 144 8.69 -3.45 12.78
CA VAL A 144 9.02 -3.06 14.16
C VAL A 144 10.52 -3.20 14.41
N ALA A 145 11.11 -4.36 14.13
CA ALA A 145 12.53 -4.62 14.36
C ALA A 145 13.47 -3.67 13.58
N LEU A 146 13.09 -3.29 12.36
CA LEU A 146 13.91 -2.44 11.49
C LEU A 146 13.80 -0.94 11.85
N PHE A 147 12.62 -0.47 12.24
CA PHE A 147 12.35 0.96 12.36
C PHE A 147 12.20 1.48 13.80
N THR A 148 12.02 0.59 14.78
CA THR A 148 12.08 0.95 16.20
C THR A 148 13.53 0.84 16.71
N GLY A 149 13.98 1.82 17.47
CA GLY A 149 15.33 1.86 18.04
C GLY A 149 16.40 2.50 17.14
N GLU A 150 17.64 2.10 17.30
CA GLU A 150 18.82 2.76 16.69
C GLU A 150 18.98 2.59 15.17
N ARG A 151 18.08 1.88 14.51
CA ARG A 151 18.09 1.62 13.06
C ARG A 151 19.42 1.08 12.52
N ARG A 152 20.23 0.43 13.37
CA ARG A 152 21.57 -0.08 13.00
C ARG A 152 21.53 -0.98 11.79
N LEU A 153 20.56 -1.90 11.73
CA LEU A 153 20.37 -2.82 10.61
C LEU A 153 20.08 -2.10 9.30
N VAL A 154 19.18 -1.11 9.33
CA VAL A 154 18.85 -0.32 8.13
C VAL A 154 20.07 0.46 7.65
N THR A 155 20.83 1.06 8.56
CA THR A 155 22.07 1.81 8.26
C THR A 155 23.14 0.87 7.69
N GLN A 156 23.31 -0.32 8.27
CA GLN A 156 24.28 -1.30 7.78
C GLN A 156 23.90 -1.81 6.38
N LEU A 157 22.61 -2.12 6.15
CA LEU A 157 22.11 -2.53 4.84
C LEU A 157 22.30 -1.42 3.80
N ARG A 158 21.98 -0.19 4.13
CA ARG A 158 22.16 0.96 3.23
C ARG A 158 23.63 1.22 2.89
N ASN A 159 24.55 1.01 3.84
CA ASN A 159 25.98 1.22 3.64
C ASN A 159 26.67 0.04 2.95
N SER A 160 26.01 -1.10 2.77
CA SER A 160 26.52 -2.21 1.98
C SER A 160 26.53 -1.87 0.49
N ARG A 161 27.49 -2.43 -0.30
CA ARG A 161 27.54 -2.19 -1.75
C ARG A 161 26.22 -2.46 -2.49
N PRO A 162 25.53 -3.62 -2.27
CA PRO A 162 24.24 -3.85 -2.92
C PRO A 162 23.14 -2.94 -2.37
N GLY A 163 23.16 -2.62 -1.07
CA GLY A 163 22.17 -1.75 -0.45
C GLY A 163 22.25 -0.31 -0.91
N SER A 164 23.44 0.23 -1.11
CA SER A 164 23.62 1.59 -1.65
C SER A 164 23.19 1.69 -3.10
N ALA A 165 23.48 0.69 -3.94
CA ALA A 165 23.04 0.65 -5.32
C ALA A 165 21.52 0.55 -5.45
N LEU A 166 20.87 -0.26 -4.61
CA LEU A 166 19.42 -0.35 -4.53
C LEU A 166 18.80 0.96 -4.02
N ALA A 167 19.38 1.58 -2.98
CA ALA A 167 18.89 2.86 -2.48
C ALA A 167 18.96 3.94 -3.55
N GLU A 168 20.07 4.02 -4.30
CA GLU A 168 20.21 4.97 -5.41
C GLU A 168 19.21 4.69 -6.54
N LEU A 169 18.96 3.43 -6.86
CA LEU A 169 17.96 3.05 -7.86
C LEU A 169 16.55 3.49 -7.44
N PHE A 170 16.19 3.30 -6.16
CA PHE A 170 14.91 3.75 -5.62
C PHE A 170 14.81 5.27 -5.55
N GLU A 171 15.87 5.97 -5.11
CA GLU A 171 15.91 7.43 -5.05
C GLU A 171 15.76 8.07 -6.45
N LYS A 172 16.26 7.41 -7.48
CA LYS A 172 16.12 7.81 -8.90
C LYS A 172 14.81 7.33 -9.56
N GLY A 173 13.81 6.89 -8.76
CA GLY A 173 12.53 6.45 -9.29
C GLY A 173 12.65 5.28 -10.28
N TRP A 174 13.56 4.32 -10.04
CA TRP A 174 13.85 3.18 -10.94
C TRP A 174 14.33 3.59 -12.33
N GLY A 175 14.80 4.83 -12.50
CA GLY A 175 15.18 5.37 -13.78
C GLY A 175 14.00 5.81 -14.68
N TRP A 176 12.76 5.69 -14.19
CA TRP A 176 11.59 6.12 -14.95
C TRP A 176 11.59 7.61 -15.25
N ASP A 177 12.03 8.45 -14.30
CA ASP A 177 12.13 9.89 -14.51
C ASP A 177 13.12 10.22 -15.64
N ALA A 178 14.26 9.52 -15.68
CA ALA A 178 15.24 9.70 -16.77
C ALA A 178 14.71 9.19 -18.12
N ALA A 179 13.98 8.06 -18.12
CA ALA A 179 13.35 7.55 -19.32
C ALA A 179 12.25 8.50 -19.83
N TYR A 180 11.43 9.03 -18.92
CA TYR A 180 10.38 9.99 -19.24
C TYR A 180 10.95 11.31 -19.77
N ASP A 181 12.02 11.81 -19.15
CA ASP A 181 12.73 13.00 -19.61
C ASP A 181 13.27 12.81 -21.03
N LEU A 182 13.89 11.66 -21.30
CA LEU A 182 14.46 11.36 -22.61
C LEU A 182 13.39 11.18 -23.71
N LEU A 183 12.30 10.47 -23.38
CA LEU A 183 11.29 10.08 -24.38
C LEU A 183 10.25 11.18 -24.64
N PHE A 184 9.94 11.99 -23.64
CA PHE A 184 8.84 12.95 -23.72
C PHE A 184 9.30 14.40 -23.51
N VAL A 185 10.04 14.68 -22.42
CA VAL A 185 10.35 16.06 -22.05
C VAL A 185 11.33 16.69 -23.02
N ARG A 186 12.42 16.00 -23.39
CA ARG A 186 13.41 16.53 -24.34
C ARG A 186 12.86 16.74 -25.73
N PRO A 187 12.13 15.78 -26.36
CA PRO A 187 11.50 16.00 -27.65
C PRO A 187 10.48 17.13 -27.63
N PHE A 188 9.62 17.17 -26.58
CA PHE A 188 8.66 18.25 -26.41
C PHE A 188 9.34 19.63 -26.33
N ASN A 189 10.38 19.77 -25.50
CA ASN A 189 11.15 20.99 -25.37
C ASN A 189 11.90 21.36 -26.66
N ALA A 190 12.32 20.38 -27.46
CA ALA A 190 12.93 20.63 -28.77
C ALA A 190 11.90 21.19 -29.76
N ILE A 191 10.71 20.60 -29.82
CA ILE A 191 9.61 21.09 -30.65
C ILE A 191 9.15 22.48 -30.19
N ALA A 192 8.98 22.68 -28.90
CA ALA A 192 8.58 23.97 -28.33
C ALA A 192 9.59 25.07 -28.64
N ARG A 193 10.90 24.76 -28.62
CA ARG A 193 11.94 25.72 -29.03
C ARG A 193 11.89 26.05 -30.52
N LEU A 194 11.64 25.04 -31.37
CA LEU A 194 11.47 25.24 -32.81
C LEU A 194 10.26 26.10 -33.11
N LEU A 195 9.14 25.87 -32.46
CA LEU A 195 7.92 26.69 -32.61
C LEU A 195 8.07 28.09 -32.00
N GLY A 196 8.74 28.21 -30.85
CA GLY A 196 8.97 29.52 -30.19
C GLY A 196 10.01 30.41 -30.90
N SER A 197 10.85 29.85 -31.76
CA SER A 197 11.78 30.65 -32.58
C SER A 197 11.14 31.28 -33.82
N ASP A 198 9.88 31.02 -34.03
CA ASP A 198 8.97 31.55 -35.06
C ASP A 198 9.64 31.89 -36.38
N PRO A 199 9.96 30.86 -37.21
CA PRO A 199 10.54 31.06 -38.51
C PRO A 199 9.52 31.66 -39.51
N ILE A 200 8.21 31.64 -39.15
CA ILE A 200 7.12 32.08 -40.05
C ILE A 200 6.87 33.59 -39.91
N ASP A 201 7.08 34.16 -38.73
CA ASP A 201 6.84 35.57 -38.46
C ASP A 201 8.04 36.48 -38.82
N ARG A 202 9.17 35.87 -39.26
CA ARG A 202 10.37 36.57 -39.72
C ARG A 202 10.55 36.59 -41.26
N ALA A 203 9.57 36.06 -41.99
CA ALA A 203 9.48 36.12 -43.43
C ALA A 203 8.44 37.17 -43.86
#